data_97836489b60de787db2fd438dc1003e3
#
_entry.id   97836489b60de787db2fd438dc1003e3
#
_cell.length_a   1.000
_cell.length_b   1.000
_cell.length_c   1.000
_cell.angle_alpha   90.00
_cell.angle_beta   90.00
_cell.angle_gamma   90.00
#
_symmetry.space_group_name_H-M   'P 1'
#
loop_
_entity.id
_entity.type
_entity.pdbx_description
1 polymer ?
#
loop_
_entity_poly.entity_id
_entity_poly.type
_entity_poly.pdbx_seq_one_letter_code
_entity_poly.pdbx_strand_id
1 'polypeptide(L)'
;HTTVAIPTESDGYKWKFMYSVSASDVIKFVTSDFIPVKTLGAKTAVEGDSGALGTAASDDSSAQWDVENGAVDGTIEHIRVTAGGSGYTNGTYTVAIAGDGSSATASITVSSGAVTGATINAVGSGYSVASINNATFEAAAGSGNGATFDVIVSPKNGHGADPVEELGGNYVIVNSRLE
;
A
#
# COMPACT_ATOMS: atom_id res chain seq x y z
N HIS A 1 12.23 2.54 15.16
CA HIS A 1 11.29 2.64 14.03
C HIS A 1 9.91 2.88 14.59
N THR A 2 9.44 4.10 14.51
CA THR A 2 8.04 4.37 14.76
C THR A 2 7.31 3.99 13.48
N THR A 3 6.74 2.81 13.47
CA THR A 3 5.76 2.46 12.44
C THR A 3 4.67 3.51 12.59
N VAL A 4 4.54 4.41 11.61
CA VAL A 4 3.42 5.33 11.58
C VAL A 4 2.19 4.43 11.45
N ALA A 5 1.47 4.27 12.55
CA ALA A 5 0.21 3.55 12.55
C ALA A 5 -0.70 4.33 11.60
N ILE A 6 -1.08 3.69 10.52
CA ILE A 6 -2.02 4.26 9.56
C ILE A 6 -3.38 4.26 10.26
N PRO A 7 -3.93 5.42 10.62
CA PRO A 7 -5.26 5.44 11.20
C PRO A 7 -6.23 4.90 10.15
N THR A 8 -6.99 3.87 10.51
CA THR A 8 -8.17 3.50 9.72
C THR A 8 -9.23 4.51 10.11
N GLU A 9 -9.48 5.46 9.26
CA GLU A 9 -10.55 6.42 9.46
C GLU A 9 -11.90 5.72 9.47
N SER A 10 -12.86 6.28 10.20
CA SER A 10 -14.21 5.71 10.34
C SER A 10 -14.99 5.64 9.02
N ASP A 11 -14.49 6.32 7.99
CA ASP A 11 -15.03 6.34 6.62
C ASP A 11 -14.51 5.19 5.73
N GLY A 12 -13.58 4.35 6.26
CA GLY A 12 -13.01 3.20 5.56
C GLY A 12 -11.80 3.52 4.69
N TYR A 13 -11.34 4.78 4.65
CA TYR A 13 -10.10 5.11 3.95
C TYR A 13 -8.89 4.65 4.75
N LYS A 14 -7.85 4.23 4.02
CA LYS A 14 -6.54 3.88 4.56
C LYS A 14 -5.49 4.81 3.95
N TRP A 15 -4.72 5.44 4.82
CA TRP A 15 -3.67 6.36 4.43
C TRP A 15 -2.31 5.70 4.58
N LYS A 16 -1.44 5.82 3.60
CA LYS A 16 -0.06 5.39 3.66
C LYS A 16 0.86 6.59 3.49
N PHE A 17 1.92 6.65 4.27
CA PHE A 17 2.96 7.66 4.09
C PHE A 17 3.70 7.39 2.77
N MET A 18 4.00 8.43 2.03
CA MET A 18 4.75 8.37 0.79
C MET A 18 6.00 9.24 0.86
N TYR A 19 5.85 10.54 1.10
CA TYR A 19 6.96 11.48 1.17
C TYR A 19 6.59 12.71 2.03
N SER A 20 7.63 13.49 2.37
CA SER A 20 7.46 14.77 3.06
C SER A 20 7.89 15.93 2.18
N VAL A 21 7.18 17.05 2.29
CA VAL A 21 7.57 18.31 1.67
C VAL A 21 8.27 19.17 2.72
N SER A 22 9.55 19.49 2.51
CA SER A 22 10.30 20.31 3.45
C SER A 22 9.74 21.74 3.54
N ALA A 23 9.94 22.40 4.66
CA ALA A 23 9.51 23.80 4.83
C ALA A 23 10.09 24.72 3.73
N SER A 24 11.33 24.46 3.31
CA SER A 24 11.96 25.21 2.23
C SER A 24 11.31 24.96 0.86
N ASP A 25 10.88 23.72 0.61
CA ASP A 25 10.21 23.36 -0.63
C ASP A 25 8.77 23.90 -0.66
N VAL A 26 8.09 23.91 0.49
CA VAL A 26 6.78 24.57 0.62
C VAL A 26 6.86 26.03 0.17
N ILE A 27 7.83 26.78 0.70
CA ILE A 27 7.97 28.21 0.40
C ILE A 27 8.32 28.46 -1.08
N LYS A 28 9.09 27.54 -1.69
CA LYS A 28 9.62 27.74 -3.06
C LYS A 28 8.70 27.20 -4.14
N PHE A 29 7.97 26.12 -3.87
CA PHE A 29 7.35 25.31 -4.91
C PHE A 29 5.85 25.05 -4.71
N VAL A 30 5.31 25.17 -3.50
CA VAL A 30 3.87 24.98 -3.30
C VAL A 30 3.09 26.20 -3.77
N THR A 31 2.09 25.96 -4.59
CA THR A 31 1.13 26.98 -5.05
C THR A 31 -0.30 26.48 -4.84
N SER A 32 -1.31 27.24 -5.27
CA SER A 32 -2.71 26.78 -5.27
C SER A 32 -2.94 25.56 -6.17
N ASP A 33 -2.10 25.37 -7.17
CA ASP A 33 -2.31 24.37 -8.23
C ASP A 33 -1.25 23.27 -8.27
N PHE A 34 -0.13 23.45 -7.55
CA PHE A 34 1.00 22.53 -7.59
C PHE A 34 1.54 22.20 -6.21
N ILE A 35 1.83 20.92 -6.01
CA ILE A 35 2.59 20.39 -4.87
C ILE A 35 3.85 19.74 -5.42
N PRO A 36 5.05 20.06 -4.88
CA PRO A 36 6.28 19.43 -5.32
C PRO A 36 6.31 17.96 -4.89
N VAL A 37 6.69 17.10 -5.81
CA VAL A 37 6.95 15.68 -5.58
C VAL A 37 8.38 15.40 -6.00
N LYS A 38 9.09 14.61 -5.21
CA LYS A 38 10.46 14.21 -5.51
C LYS A 38 10.66 12.72 -5.24
N THR A 39 11.48 12.08 -6.05
CA THR A 39 12.00 10.73 -5.82
C THR A 39 13.42 10.86 -5.29
N LEU A 40 13.76 10.16 -4.22
CA LEU A 40 15.12 10.12 -3.69
C LEU A 40 16.00 9.14 -4.47
N GLY A 41 15.36 8.16 -5.11
CA GLY A 41 16.01 7.09 -5.85
C GLY A 41 16.63 6.01 -4.96
N ALA A 42 16.96 4.88 -5.57
CA ALA A 42 17.64 3.80 -4.89
C ALA A 42 19.06 4.28 -4.47
N LYS A 43 19.32 4.25 -3.19
CA LYS A 43 20.66 4.53 -2.67
C LYS A 43 21.53 3.29 -2.83
N THR A 44 22.65 3.44 -3.54
CA THR A 44 23.65 2.37 -3.63
C THR A 44 24.48 2.32 -2.35
N ALA A 45 25.03 1.14 -2.04
CA ALA A 45 25.90 0.96 -0.88
C ALA A 45 27.15 1.89 -0.90
N VAL A 46 27.50 2.45 -2.06
CA VAL A 46 28.62 3.37 -2.24
C VAL A 46 28.22 4.81 -1.91
N GLU A 47 26.97 5.13 -2.11
CA GLU A 47 26.41 6.42 -1.69
C GLU A 47 26.18 6.46 -0.17
N GLY A 48 26.73 5.50 0.53
CA GLY A 48 26.90 5.28 1.97
C GLY A 48 26.17 6.24 2.92
N ASP A 49 25.72 7.27 2.33
CA ASP A 49 24.90 8.32 2.87
C ASP A 49 23.42 7.96 2.99
N SER A 50 23.05 6.77 2.54
CA SER A 50 21.86 6.11 3.07
C SER A 50 21.90 6.08 4.61
N GLY A 51 23.11 6.01 5.18
CA GLY A 51 23.33 6.25 6.60
C GLY A 51 22.89 7.65 7.05
N ALA A 52 23.13 8.68 6.28
CA ALA A 52 22.69 10.03 6.62
C ALA A 52 21.18 10.21 6.39
N LEU A 53 20.63 9.63 5.35
CA LEU A 53 19.19 9.65 5.08
C LEU A 53 18.41 8.67 5.98
N GLY A 54 18.97 7.51 6.26
CA GLY A 54 18.33 6.47 7.10
C GLY A 54 18.59 6.58 8.59
N THR A 55 19.55 7.38 9.05
CA THR A 55 19.92 7.48 10.47
C THR A 55 19.65 8.82 11.11
N ALA A 56 19.43 9.87 10.35
CA ALA A 56 19.05 11.16 10.91
C ALA A 56 17.58 11.11 11.34
N ALA A 57 17.33 10.86 12.60
CA ALA A 57 15.99 10.79 13.19
C ALA A 57 15.18 12.11 13.05
N SER A 58 15.80 13.15 12.52
CA SER A 58 15.21 14.47 12.29
C SER A 58 15.17 14.87 10.81
N ASP A 59 15.59 13.98 9.90
CA ASP A 59 15.58 14.26 8.47
C ASP A 59 14.27 13.74 7.87
N ASP A 60 13.44 14.65 7.35
CA ASP A 60 12.19 14.32 6.67
C ASP A 60 12.39 13.37 5.47
N SER A 61 13.59 13.33 4.92
CA SER A 61 13.96 12.44 3.81
C SER A 61 14.12 10.97 4.23
N SER A 62 14.45 10.69 5.49
CA SER A 62 14.68 9.31 5.95
C SER A 62 13.42 8.44 5.85
N ALA A 63 12.27 8.98 6.23
CA ALA A 63 10.99 8.27 6.16
C ALA A 63 10.58 8.00 4.71
N GLN A 64 10.82 8.94 3.80
CA GLN A 64 10.58 8.72 2.36
C GLN A 64 11.52 7.67 1.80
N TRP A 65 12.81 7.72 2.16
CA TRP A 65 13.78 6.72 1.71
C TRP A 65 13.43 5.31 2.16
N ASP A 66 12.96 5.17 3.41
CA ASP A 66 12.50 3.87 3.94
C ASP A 66 11.31 3.31 3.13
N VAL A 67 10.39 4.17 2.71
CA VAL A 67 9.25 3.77 1.86
C VAL A 67 9.72 3.37 0.46
N GLU A 68 10.55 4.20 -0.19
CA GLU A 68 11.09 3.91 -1.53
C GLU A 68 11.92 2.61 -1.55
N ASN A 69 12.79 2.43 -0.56
CA ASN A 69 13.66 1.26 -0.47
C ASN A 69 12.92 -0.01 -0.02
N GLY A 70 11.83 0.15 0.71
CA GLY A 70 10.99 -0.95 1.18
C GLY A 70 9.88 -1.33 0.20
N ALA A 71 9.75 -0.64 -0.93
CA ALA A 71 8.72 -0.91 -1.92
C ALA A 71 8.90 -2.30 -2.55
N VAL A 72 7.82 -3.04 -2.69
CA VAL A 72 7.80 -4.37 -3.29
C VAL A 72 6.70 -4.40 -4.35
N ASP A 73 7.09 -4.73 -5.57
CA ASP A 73 6.17 -4.81 -6.70
C ASP A 73 5.11 -5.88 -6.51
N GLY A 74 3.87 -5.52 -6.85
CA GLY A 74 2.76 -6.46 -6.86
C GLY A 74 2.41 -7.05 -5.48
N THR A 75 2.50 -6.27 -4.41
CA THR A 75 1.99 -6.68 -3.09
C THR A 75 0.48 -6.48 -2.99
N ILE A 76 -0.19 -7.29 -2.18
CA ILE A 76 -1.60 -7.09 -1.85
C ILE A 76 -1.70 -6.02 -0.76
N GLU A 77 -2.36 -4.92 -1.08
CA GLU A 77 -2.47 -3.75 -0.19
C GLU A 77 -3.72 -3.77 0.68
N HIS A 78 -4.83 -4.22 0.11
CA HIS A 78 -6.10 -4.27 0.82
C HIS A 78 -7.06 -5.29 0.22
N ILE A 79 -7.92 -5.84 1.06
CA ILE A 79 -9.04 -6.68 0.65
C ILE A 79 -10.31 -6.07 1.22
N ARG A 80 -11.19 -5.64 0.34
CA ARG A 80 -12.51 -5.12 0.70
C ARG A 80 -13.57 -6.21 0.50
N VAL A 81 -14.38 -6.45 1.51
CA VAL A 81 -15.59 -7.27 1.37
C VAL A 81 -16.66 -6.40 0.74
N THR A 82 -17.07 -6.72 -0.49
CA THR A 82 -18.11 -5.97 -1.22
C THR A 82 -19.50 -6.53 -0.98
N ALA A 83 -19.59 -7.84 -0.73
CA ALA A 83 -20.80 -8.48 -0.21
C ALA A 83 -20.42 -9.61 0.74
N GLY A 84 -21.11 -9.72 1.88
CA GLY A 84 -20.85 -10.73 2.89
C GLY A 84 -21.41 -12.11 2.56
N GLY A 85 -22.32 -12.20 1.60
CA GLY A 85 -23.04 -13.46 1.33
C GLY A 85 -23.85 -13.96 2.50
N SER A 86 -24.22 -15.25 2.49
CA SER A 86 -24.97 -15.89 3.56
C SER A 86 -24.78 -17.40 3.58
N GLY A 87 -25.16 -18.03 4.71
CA GLY A 87 -25.16 -19.48 4.85
C GLY A 87 -23.79 -20.10 5.13
N TYR A 88 -22.78 -19.30 5.38
CA TYR A 88 -21.43 -19.77 5.74
C TYR A 88 -21.37 -20.26 7.19
N THR A 89 -20.47 -21.19 7.46
CA THR A 89 -20.14 -21.59 8.83
C THR A 89 -19.30 -20.51 9.50
N ASN A 90 -19.67 -20.13 10.73
CA ASN A 90 -18.90 -19.13 11.48
C ASN A 90 -17.46 -19.62 11.74
N GLY A 91 -16.49 -18.72 11.57
CA GLY A 91 -15.08 -19.03 11.75
C GLY A 91 -14.17 -18.07 11.02
N THR A 92 -12.88 -18.37 11.06
CA THR A 92 -11.84 -17.66 10.29
C THR A 92 -11.16 -18.64 9.37
N TYR A 93 -11.13 -18.32 8.09
CA TYR A 93 -10.65 -19.18 7.03
C TYR A 93 -9.46 -18.56 6.31
N THR A 94 -8.33 -19.26 6.30
CA THR A 94 -7.16 -18.81 5.55
C THR A 94 -7.24 -19.29 4.12
N VAL A 95 -7.13 -18.35 3.18
CA VAL A 95 -7.16 -18.61 1.75
C VAL A 95 -5.92 -18.04 1.06
N ALA A 96 -5.48 -18.71 0.02
CA ALA A 96 -4.47 -18.16 -0.89
C ALA A 96 -5.14 -17.13 -1.81
N ILE A 97 -4.44 -16.05 -2.12
CA ILE A 97 -4.84 -15.08 -3.13
C ILE A 97 -4.51 -15.66 -4.49
N ALA A 98 -5.48 -15.70 -5.38
CA ALA A 98 -5.34 -16.11 -6.77
C ALA A 98 -4.93 -14.91 -7.63
N GLY A 99 -4.10 -15.16 -8.65
CA GLY A 99 -3.61 -14.14 -9.57
C GLY A 99 -2.34 -14.59 -10.28
N ASP A 100 -1.63 -13.66 -10.84
CA ASP A 100 -0.36 -13.89 -11.57
C ASP A 100 0.88 -13.81 -10.65
N GLY A 101 0.72 -13.28 -9.43
CA GLY A 101 1.77 -13.24 -8.40
C GLY A 101 1.82 -14.49 -7.52
N SER A 102 2.52 -14.40 -6.38
CA SER A 102 2.73 -15.56 -5.50
C SER A 102 2.75 -15.18 -4.02
N SER A 103 2.51 -16.20 -3.17
CA SER A 103 2.72 -16.17 -1.71
C SER A 103 1.77 -15.26 -0.91
N ALA A 104 0.79 -14.60 -1.53
CA ALA A 104 -0.18 -13.84 -0.78
C ALA A 104 -1.25 -14.75 -0.15
N THR A 105 -1.60 -14.46 1.10
CA THR A 105 -2.66 -15.16 1.84
C THR A 105 -3.50 -14.20 2.65
N ALA A 106 -4.76 -14.55 2.85
CA ALA A 106 -5.68 -13.77 3.65
C ALA A 106 -6.48 -14.65 4.61
N SER A 107 -6.92 -14.06 5.72
CA SER A 107 -7.90 -14.63 6.64
C SER A 107 -9.26 -13.97 6.44
N ILE A 108 -10.25 -14.75 6.11
CA ILE A 108 -11.65 -14.33 5.94
C ILE A 108 -12.42 -14.69 7.19
N THR A 109 -13.05 -13.71 7.82
CA THR A 109 -13.83 -13.88 9.03
C THR A 109 -15.32 -13.96 8.70
N VAL A 110 -15.97 -15.01 9.18
CA VAL A 110 -17.41 -15.24 9.07
C VAL A 110 -18.05 -15.13 10.45
N SER A 111 -19.10 -14.35 10.55
CA SER A 111 -19.94 -14.22 11.75
C SER A 111 -21.40 -14.14 11.35
N SER A 112 -22.26 -14.82 12.10
CA SER A 112 -23.70 -14.89 11.82
C SER A 112 -24.03 -15.38 10.39
N GLY A 113 -23.20 -16.27 9.87
CA GLY A 113 -23.40 -16.89 8.55
C GLY A 113 -22.99 -16.01 7.36
N ALA A 114 -22.39 -14.83 7.59
CA ALA A 114 -21.91 -13.93 6.55
C ALA A 114 -20.45 -13.52 6.76
N VAL A 115 -19.75 -13.19 5.70
CA VAL A 115 -18.39 -12.61 5.78
C VAL A 115 -18.47 -11.21 6.36
N THR A 116 -17.72 -10.96 7.41
CA THR A 116 -17.68 -9.68 8.13
C THR A 116 -16.35 -8.94 7.96
N GLY A 117 -15.31 -9.63 7.49
CA GLY A 117 -14.01 -9.01 7.27
C GLY A 117 -13.03 -9.92 6.55
N ALA A 118 -12.00 -9.30 6.01
CA ALA A 118 -10.85 -9.97 5.42
C ALA A 118 -9.57 -9.25 5.87
N THR A 119 -8.55 -10.02 6.25
CA THR A 119 -7.26 -9.51 6.73
C THR A 119 -6.15 -10.19 5.95
N ILE A 120 -5.16 -9.41 5.48
CA ILE A 120 -3.99 -9.94 4.79
C ILE A 120 -3.04 -10.55 5.83
N ASN A 121 -2.64 -11.81 5.63
CA ASN A 121 -1.65 -12.49 6.47
C ASN A 121 -0.25 -12.39 5.84
N ALA A 122 -0.16 -12.54 4.53
CA ALA A 122 1.05 -12.35 3.75
C ALA A 122 0.71 -11.56 2.50
N VAL A 123 1.46 -10.49 2.25
CA VAL A 123 1.19 -9.56 1.14
C VAL A 123 1.57 -10.14 -0.23
N GLY A 124 2.45 -11.14 -0.27
CA GLY A 124 2.96 -11.71 -1.52
C GLY A 124 3.76 -10.72 -2.36
N SER A 125 3.98 -11.06 -3.62
CA SER A 125 4.67 -10.19 -4.59
C SER A 125 4.38 -10.61 -6.03
N GLY A 126 4.65 -9.69 -6.97
CA GLY A 126 4.56 -9.95 -8.40
C GLY A 126 3.13 -10.03 -8.94
N TYR A 127 2.14 -9.56 -8.19
CA TYR A 127 0.77 -9.47 -8.68
C TYR A 127 0.56 -8.23 -9.54
N SER A 128 -0.04 -8.41 -10.71
CA SER A 128 -0.67 -7.34 -11.46
C SER A 128 -2.21 -7.49 -11.45
N VAL A 129 -2.67 -8.72 -11.21
CA VAL A 129 -4.08 -9.06 -11.02
C VAL A 129 -4.21 -9.99 -9.82
N ALA A 130 -5.17 -9.71 -8.95
CA ALA A 130 -5.40 -10.53 -7.76
C ALA A 130 -6.89 -10.66 -7.44
N SER A 131 -7.28 -11.82 -6.89
CA SER A 131 -8.64 -12.10 -6.47
C SER A 131 -8.70 -13.14 -5.35
N ILE A 132 -9.81 -13.19 -4.61
CA ILE A 132 -10.14 -14.33 -3.76
C ILE A 132 -10.80 -15.39 -4.64
N ASN A 133 -10.31 -16.63 -4.57
CA ASN A 133 -10.99 -17.76 -5.21
C ASN A 133 -12.21 -18.15 -4.33
N ASN A 134 -13.39 -17.70 -4.74
CA ASN A 134 -14.63 -17.95 -3.99
C ASN A 134 -14.91 -19.45 -3.84
N ALA A 135 -14.67 -20.25 -4.87
CA ALA A 135 -14.91 -21.69 -4.78
C ALA A 135 -14.04 -22.36 -3.69
N THR A 136 -12.79 -21.94 -3.55
CA THR A 136 -11.89 -22.44 -2.50
C THR A 136 -12.35 -21.95 -1.11
N PHE A 137 -12.77 -20.70 -0.98
CA PHE A 137 -13.29 -20.15 0.25
C PHE A 137 -14.61 -20.85 0.66
N GLU A 138 -15.55 -20.98 -0.27
CA GLU A 138 -16.86 -21.60 -0.04
C GLU A 138 -16.70 -23.09 0.33
N ALA A 139 -15.80 -23.82 -0.31
CA ALA A 139 -15.50 -25.20 0.06
C ALA A 139 -14.96 -25.33 1.50
N ALA A 140 -14.20 -24.35 1.98
CA ALA A 140 -13.69 -24.30 3.34
C ALA A 140 -14.75 -23.85 4.37
N ALA A 141 -15.59 -22.88 3.99
CA ALA A 141 -16.55 -22.21 4.87
C ALA A 141 -17.95 -22.87 4.87
N GLY A 142 -18.10 -24.00 4.21
CA GLY A 142 -19.38 -24.77 4.16
C GLY A 142 -20.26 -24.35 3.00
N SER A 143 -21.60 -24.49 3.16
CA SER A 143 -22.58 -24.34 2.07
C SER A 143 -23.02 -22.89 1.79
N GLY A 144 -22.33 -21.89 2.30
CA GLY A 144 -22.64 -20.49 2.03
C GLY A 144 -22.32 -20.08 0.59
N ASN A 145 -22.88 -18.94 0.17
CA ASN A 145 -22.61 -18.36 -1.14
C ASN A 145 -22.80 -16.84 -1.15
N GLY A 146 -22.39 -16.21 -2.23
CA GLY A 146 -22.64 -14.79 -2.52
C GLY A 146 -21.67 -13.81 -1.85
N ALA A 147 -20.61 -14.26 -1.20
CA ALA A 147 -19.54 -13.36 -0.79
C ALA A 147 -18.76 -12.84 -2.00
N THR A 148 -18.45 -11.55 -2.00
CA THR A 148 -17.63 -10.93 -3.05
C THR A 148 -16.57 -10.03 -2.44
N PHE A 149 -15.43 -9.93 -3.11
CA PHE A 149 -14.24 -9.26 -2.62
C PHE A 149 -13.60 -8.42 -3.73
N ASP A 150 -13.10 -7.25 -3.36
CA ASP A 150 -12.14 -6.51 -4.17
C ASP A 150 -10.77 -6.66 -3.53
N VAL A 151 -9.80 -7.09 -4.32
CA VAL A 151 -8.40 -7.20 -3.90
C VAL A 151 -7.61 -6.08 -4.57
N ILE A 152 -6.98 -5.24 -3.77
CA ILE A 152 -6.21 -4.10 -4.23
C ILE A 152 -4.73 -4.48 -4.22
N VAL A 153 -4.11 -4.40 -5.39
CA VAL A 153 -2.69 -4.62 -5.61
C VAL A 153 -1.97 -3.28 -5.53
N SER A 154 -0.71 -3.29 -5.06
CA SER A 154 0.14 -2.10 -5.04
C SER A 154 0.31 -1.51 -6.44
N PRO A 155 0.64 -0.20 -6.55
CA PRO A 155 1.07 0.37 -7.81
C PRO A 155 2.29 -0.38 -8.36
N LYS A 156 2.57 -0.18 -9.65
CA LYS A 156 3.75 -0.73 -10.31
C LYS A 156 5.02 -0.37 -9.53
N ASN A 157 5.91 -1.33 -9.37
CA ASN A 157 7.14 -1.29 -8.58
C ASN A 157 6.91 -1.22 -7.05
N GLY A 158 5.67 -1.21 -6.58
CA GLY A 158 5.32 -1.10 -5.17
C GLY A 158 4.99 0.32 -4.71
N HIS A 159 4.24 0.41 -3.61
CA HIS A 159 3.87 1.70 -3.03
C HIS A 159 5.12 2.50 -2.62
N GLY A 160 5.20 3.74 -3.12
CA GLY A 160 6.25 4.69 -2.81
C GLY A 160 7.58 4.43 -3.51
N ALA A 161 7.70 3.43 -4.39
CA ALA A 161 8.92 3.17 -5.15
C ALA A 161 9.35 4.39 -5.98
N ASP A 162 8.40 5.04 -6.61
CA ASP A 162 8.57 6.31 -7.30
C ASP A 162 7.34 7.20 -7.04
N PRO A 163 7.42 8.11 -6.07
CA PRO A 163 6.32 9.02 -5.76
C PRO A 163 5.89 9.90 -6.94
N VAL A 164 6.81 10.21 -7.84
CA VAL A 164 6.51 11.03 -9.03
C VAL A 164 5.66 10.25 -10.01
N GLU A 165 6.02 9.00 -10.30
CA GLU A 165 5.24 8.10 -11.17
C GLU A 165 3.87 7.77 -10.54
N GLU A 166 3.87 7.40 -9.26
CA GLU A 166 2.64 6.99 -8.54
C GLU A 166 1.60 8.12 -8.45
N LEU A 167 2.04 9.36 -8.27
CA LEU A 167 1.16 10.54 -8.24
C LEU A 167 0.89 11.14 -9.62
N GLY A 168 1.43 10.55 -10.69
CA GLY A 168 1.23 11.04 -12.06
C GLY A 168 1.88 12.39 -12.31
N GLY A 169 3.06 12.66 -11.74
CA GLY A 169 3.81 13.89 -11.94
C GLY A 169 4.20 14.08 -13.40
N ASN A 170 3.78 15.20 -14.02
CA ASN A 170 4.00 15.48 -15.44
C ASN A 170 4.75 16.79 -15.68
N TYR A 171 5.10 17.53 -14.64
CA TYR A 171 5.71 18.86 -14.76
C TYR A 171 6.99 18.95 -13.95
N VAL A 172 7.94 19.74 -14.45
CA VAL A 172 9.15 20.11 -13.71
C VAL A 172 8.99 21.54 -13.21
N ILE A 173 9.13 21.74 -11.91
CA ILE A 173 9.07 23.06 -11.29
C ILE A 173 10.48 23.57 -11.08
N VAL A 174 10.78 24.76 -11.60
CA VAL A 174 12.09 25.41 -11.45
C VAL A 174 11.92 26.74 -10.69
N ASN A 175 12.64 26.88 -9.60
CA ASN A 175 12.75 28.14 -8.88
C ASN A 175 14.15 28.73 -9.14
N SER A 176 14.21 29.87 -9.83
CA SER A 176 15.47 30.58 -10.11
C SER A 176 15.52 31.92 -9.41
N ARG A 177 16.68 32.26 -8.83
CA ARG A 177 17.01 33.60 -8.35
C ARG A 177 18.08 34.20 -9.25
N LEU A 178 17.87 35.44 -9.65
CA LEU A 178 18.93 36.28 -10.20
C LEU A 178 19.69 36.87 -9.01
N GLU A 179 21.00 36.64 -8.92
CA GLU A 179 21.92 37.29 -8.00
C GLU A 179 22.40 38.61 -8.59
#